data_f8fde1f4d96fb30d6914b184ef9ae3da
#
_entry.id   f8fde1f4d96fb30d6914b184ef9ae3da
#
_cell.length_a   1.000
_cell.length_b   1.000
_cell.length_c   1.000
_cell.angle_alpha   90.00
_cell.angle_beta   90.00
_cell.angle_gamma   90.00
#
_symmetry.space_group_name_H-M   'P 1'
#
loop_
_entity.id
_entity.type
_entity.pdbx_description
1 polymer ?
#
loop_
_entity_poly.entity_id
_entity_poly.type
_entity_poly.pdbx_seq_one_letter_code
_entity_poly.pdbx_strand_id
1 'polypeptide(L)'
;LEYTVVRADTGLMGGLLSEEFQAITNIGEDILVMCDKCDFSSNIEITQNATKEECQEEEKEMQLVETPNKHTIEEVCDLLKIDVKKTVKAMLMNIDGELVILFIRGDRELNETKVLKLLHASEIGFANDELIATSNAVPGYTGPVGLNSKIIVDNEVLRMKNFCCGANKENYHYINVN
;
A
#
# COMPACT_ATOMS: atom_id res chain seq x y z
N LEU A 1 -34.93 6.84 8.27
CA LEU A 1 -33.64 6.73 7.65
C LEU A 1 -32.61 6.63 8.77
N GLU A 2 -31.82 5.57 8.80
CA GLU A 2 -30.71 5.44 9.75
C GLU A 2 -29.51 6.22 9.22
N TYR A 3 -28.88 7.03 10.05
CA TYR A 3 -27.72 7.83 9.66
C TYR A 3 -26.69 7.87 10.79
N THR A 4 -25.46 8.16 10.43
CA THR A 4 -24.40 8.44 11.39
C THR A 4 -23.61 9.69 10.97
N VAL A 5 -22.95 10.33 11.92
CA VAL A 5 -22.01 11.41 11.64
C VAL A 5 -20.63 10.80 11.53
N VAL A 6 -20.00 10.95 10.39
CA VAL A 6 -18.68 10.39 10.12
C VAL A 6 -17.63 11.47 9.95
N ARG A 7 -16.43 11.17 10.40
CA ARG A 7 -15.26 11.96 10.02
C ARG A 7 -14.96 11.69 8.56
N ALA A 8 -14.81 12.76 7.79
CA ALA A 8 -14.58 12.70 6.36
C ALA A 8 -13.34 13.50 5.95
N ASP A 9 -12.95 13.38 4.69
CA ASP A 9 -11.93 14.22 4.13
C ASP A 9 -12.41 15.68 3.98
N THR A 10 -11.52 16.63 4.20
CA THR A 10 -11.80 18.05 4.01
C THR A 10 -11.81 18.47 2.54
N GLY A 11 -11.34 17.59 1.65
CA GLY A 11 -11.26 17.84 0.21
C GLY A 11 -10.46 19.10 -0.15
N LEU A 12 -10.79 19.67 -1.30
CA LEU A 12 -10.17 20.91 -1.80
C LEU A 12 -10.52 22.16 -0.97
N MET A 13 -11.55 22.11 -0.14
CA MET A 13 -11.94 23.25 0.68
C MET A 13 -11.01 23.49 1.86
N GLY A 14 -10.18 22.51 2.18
CA GLY A 14 -9.25 22.59 3.30
C GLY A 14 -9.94 22.58 4.66
N GLY A 15 -9.13 22.60 5.73
CA GLY A 15 -9.60 22.55 7.11
C GLY A 15 -8.91 21.46 7.90
N LEU A 16 -9.11 21.47 9.23
CA LEU A 16 -8.53 20.45 10.12
C LEU A 16 -9.46 19.25 10.35
N LEU A 17 -10.74 19.45 10.14
CA LEU A 17 -11.77 18.43 10.38
C LEU A 17 -12.94 18.66 9.41
N SER A 18 -13.44 17.58 8.85
CA SER A 18 -14.73 17.52 8.16
C SER A 18 -15.60 16.45 8.80
N GLU A 19 -16.87 16.74 8.93
CA GLU A 19 -17.88 15.79 9.39
C GLU A 19 -19.05 15.78 8.40
N GLU A 20 -19.54 14.59 8.11
CA GLU A 20 -20.62 14.37 7.16
C GLU A 20 -21.73 13.53 7.80
N PHE A 21 -22.99 13.86 7.44
CA PHE A 21 -24.12 13.02 7.77
C PHE A 21 -24.29 11.97 6.68
N GLN A 22 -23.96 10.73 7.01
CA GLN A 22 -24.01 9.61 6.07
C GLN A 22 -25.20 8.69 6.40
N ALA A 23 -26.03 8.40 5.39
CA ALA A 23 -27.11 7.42 5.50
C ALA A 23 -26.54 6.01 5.45
N ILE A 24 -26.92 5.17 6.42
CA ILE A 24 -26.49 3.77 6.45
C ILE A 24 -27.33 2.98 5.47
N THR A 25 -26.69 2.43 4.43
CA THR A 25 -27.34 1.64 3.40
C THR A 25 -26.35 0.62 2.81
N ASN A 26 -26.88 -0.46 2.24
CA ASN A 26 -26.07 -1.43 1.50
C ASN A 26 -25.83 -1.01 0.04
N ILE A 27 -26.32 0.16 -0.35
CA ILE A 27 -26.19 0.73 -1.71
C ILE A 27 -25.58 2.11 -1.54
N GLY A 28 -24.35 2.31 -1.99
CA GLY A 28 -23.62 3.58 -1.89
C GLY A 28 -22.20 3.44 -2.41
N GLU A 29 -21.53 4.57 -2.57
CA GLU A 29 -20.15 4.65 -3.06
C GLU A 29 -19.15 4.65 -1.90
N ASP A 30 -19.56 5.13 -0.72
CA ASP A 30 -18.71 5.25 0.45
C ASP A 30 -18.75 4.01 1.35
N ILE A 31 -17.60 3.69 1.92
CA ILE A 31 -17.48 2.64 2.93
C ILE A 31 -17.27 3.29 4.30
N LEU A 32 -18.19 3.01 5.20
CA LEU A 32 -18.16 3.53 6.57
C LEU A 32 -17.51 2.52 7.52
N VAL A 33 -16.62 3.02 8.35
CA VAL A 33 -16.01 2.27 9.44
C VAL A 33 -16.63 2.74 10.75
N MET A 34 -17.36 1.86 11.42
CA MET A 34 -18.01 2.14 12.69
C MET A 34 -17.51 1.21 13.78
N CYS A 35 -17.31 1.73 14.97
CA CYS A 35 -16.94 0.93 16.13
C CYS A 35 -18.18 0.32 16.77
N ASP A 36 -18.09 -0.95 17.14
CA ASP A 36 -19.15 -1.68 17.86
C ASP A 36 -19.19 -1.41 19.39
N LYS A 37 -18.23 -0.61 19.89
CA LYS A 37 -18.03 -0.37 21.33
C LYS A 37 -18.07 1.10 21.73
N CYS A 38 -18.00 2.02 20.78
CA CYS A 38 -18.04 3.45 21.04
C CYS A 38 -18.63 4.19 19.82
N ASP A 39 -18.84 5.50 19.96
CA ASP A 39 -19.46 6.34 18.93
C ASP A 39 -18.49 6.72 17.76
N PHE A 40 -17.38 6.01 17.63
CA PHE A 40 -16.45 6.29 16.53
C PHE A 40 -17.04 5.85 15.21
N SER A 41 -17.11 6.79 14.25
CA SER A 41 -17.42 6.51 12.85
C SER A 41 -16.59 7.39 11.93
N SER A 42 -16.18 6.83 10.79
CA SER A 42 -15.31 7.51 9.84
C SER A 42 -15.47 6.92 8.44
N ASN A 43 -15.21 7.71 7.41
CA ASN A 43 -15.03 7.18 6.06
C ASN A 43 -13.71 6.38 6.00
N ILE A 44 -13.71 5.27 5.24
CA ILE A 44 -12.53 4.41 5.08
C ILE A 44 -11.33 5.15 4.48
N GLU A 45 -11.58 6.20 3.70
CA GLU A 45 -10.55 7.01 3.07
C GLU A 45 -9.59 7.67 4.07
N ILE A 46 -10.09 7.99 5.27
CA ILE A 46 -9.29 8.65 6.33
C ILE A 46 -9.10 7.80 7.57
N THR A 47 -9.80 6.66 7.67
CA THR A 47 -9.66 5.76 8.83
C THR A 47 -8.26 5.20 8.90
N GLN A 48 -7.59 5.41 10.03
CA GLN A 48 -6.24 4.86 10.25
C GLN A 48 -6.32 3.38 10.63
N ASN A 49 -5.43 2.57 10.06
CA ASN A 49 -5.26 1.19 10.46
C ASN A 49 -4.42 1.14 11.75
N ALA A 50 -4.95 0.50 12.77
CA ALA A 50 -4.27 0.32 14.06
C ALA A 50 -3.59 -1.05 14.16
N THR A 51 -2.83 -1.46 13.15
CA THR A 51 -2.06 -2.72 13.20
C THR A 51 -1.07 -2.67 14.37
N LYS A 52 -1.30 -3.51 15.38
CA LYS A 52 -0.48 -3.57 16.61
C LYS A 52 0.34 -4.85 16.74
N GLU A 53 0.04 -5.85 15.94
CA GLU A 53 0.69 -7.15 16.04
C GLU A 53 2.05 -7.14 15.35
N GLU A 54 3.09 -7.46 16.11
CA GLU A 54 4.42 -7.75 15.58
C GLU A 54 4.49 -9.20 15.12
N CYS A 55 5.14 -9.43 13.99
CA CYS A 55 5.38 -10.79 13.52
C CYS A 55 6.34 -11.51 14.48
N GLN A 56 5.92 -12.66 15.01
CA GLN A 56 6.71 -13.46 15.95
C GLN A 56 7.60 -14.51 15.25
N GLU A 57 7.63 -14.51 13.92
CA GLU A 57 8.47 -15.45 13.17
C GLU A 57 9.95 -15.17 13.40
N GLU A 58 10.75 -16.23 13.42
CA GLU A 58 12.20 -16.11 13.37
C GLU A 58 12.63 -15.61 11.98
N GLU A 59 13.57 -14.69 11.94
CA GLU A 59 14.13 -14.17 10.71
C GLU A 59 14.95 -15.22 10.00
N LYS A 60 14.70 -15.37 8.70
CA LYS A 60 15.45 -16.28 7.83
C LYS A 60 16.40 -15.48 6.95
N GLU A 61 17.43 -16.14 6.46
CA GLU A 61 18.37 -15.54 5.51
C GLU A 61 17.66 -15.18 4.20
N MET A 62 17.82 -13.93 3.77
CA MET A 62 17.29 -13.43 2.51
C MET A 62 17.90 -14.19 1.33
N GLN A 63 17.07 -14.59 0.39
CA GLN A 63 17.49 -15.35 -0.78
C GLN A 63 16.94 -14.73 -2.06
N LEU A 64 17.76 -14.70 -3.10
CA LEU A 64 17.36 -14.36 -4.45
C LEU A 64 16.85 -15.62 -5.16
N VAL A 65 15.64 -15.57 -5.69
CA VAL A 65 15.01 -16.71 -6.38
C VAL A 65 14.59 -16.33 -7.80
N GLU A 66 14.71 -17.26 -8.73
CA GLU A 66 14.23 -17.08 -10.10
C GLU A 66 12.72 -17.25 -10.15
N THR A 67 12.06 -16.31 -10.83
CA THR A 67 10.61 -16.32 -11.07
C THR A 67 10.33 -16.00 -12.54
N PRO A 68 10.70 -16.88 -13.46
CA PRO A 68 10.70 -16.58 -14.88
C PRO A 68 9.28 -16.28 -15.39
N ASN A 69 9.12 -15.14 -16.07
CA ASN A 69 7.86 -14.66 -16.63
C ASN A 69 6.72 -14.54 -15.60
N LYS A 70 7.04 -14.22 -14.34
CA LYS A 70 6.06 -13.99 -13.27
C LYS A 70 6.04 -12.51 -12.92
N HIS A 71 4.97 -11.81 -13.32
CA HIS A 71 4.82 -10.37 -13.19
C HIS A 71 3.77 -9.97 -12.15
N THR A 72 2.80 -10.86 -11.91
CA THR A 72 1.73 -10.60 -10.94
C THR A 72 2.00 -11.30 -9.62
N ILE A 73 1.42 -10.75 -8.55
CA ILE A 73 1.54 -11.34 -7.21
C ILE A 73 1.01 -12.76 -7.18
N GLU A 74 -0.13 -13.01 -7.83
CA GLU A 74 -0.76 -14.33 -7.90
C GLU A 74 0.17 -15.35 -8.55
N GLU A 75 0.79 -14.98 -9.66
CA GLU A 75 1.73 -15.88 -10.37
C GLU A 75 2.96 -16.20 -9.53
N VAL A 76 3.48 -15.20 -8.78
CA VAL A 76 4.62 -15.39 -7.87
C VAL A 76 4.22 -16.26 -6.69
N CYS A 77 3.06 -16.01 -6.09
CA CYS A 77 2.52 -16.84 -5.01
C CYS A 77 2.33 -18.29 -5.44
N ASP A 78 1.79 -18.53 -6.63
CA ASP A 78 1.59 -19.87 -7.18
C ASP A 78 2.90 -20.62 -7.44
N LEU A 79 3.91 -19.91 -7.95
CA LEU A 79 5.22 -20.50 -8.22
C LEU A 79 5.95 -20.86 -6.92
N LEU A 80 5.98 -19.92 -5.97
CA LEU A 80 6.76 -20.05 -4.73
C LEU A 80 5.97 -20.76 -3.61
N LYS A 81 4.68 -21.02 -3.81
CA LYS A 81 3.77 -21.64 -2.83
C LYS A 81 3.69 -20.86 -1.52
N ILE A 82 3.58 -19.55 -1.63
CA ILE A 82 3.47 -18.63 -0.50
C ILE A 82 2.10 -17.93 -0.48
N ASP A 83 1.66 -17.53 0.70
CA ASP A 83 0.44 -16.73 0.87
C ASP A 83 0.66 -15.31 0.36
N VAL A 84 -0.34 -14.72 -0.30
CA VAL A 84 -0.32 -13.31 -0.76
C VAL A 84 0.00 -12.33 0.39
N LYS A 85 -0.40 -12.64 1.62
CA LYS A 85 -0.09 -11.85 2.81
C LYS A 85 1.40 -11.86 3.18
N LYS A 86 2.17 -12.75 2.61
CA LYS A 86 3.63 -12.82 2.71
C LYS A 86 4.34 -12.16 1.55
N THR A 87 3.65 -11.40 0.73
CA THR A 87 4.24 -10.63 -0.36
C THR A 87 4.11 -9.13 -0.12
N VAL A 88 5.04 -8.38 -0.69
CA VAL A 88 5.03 -6.91 -0.72
C VAL A 88 5.11 -6.46 -2.16
N LYS A 89 4.17 -5.61 -2.56
CA LYS A 89 4.13 -5.01 -3.90
C LYS A 89 4.61 -3.57 -3.89
N ALA A 90 5.25 -3.19 -4.97
CA ALA A 90 5.69 -1.83 -5.24
C ALA A 90 4.69 -1.12 -6.16
N MET A 91 4.21 0.04 -5.73
CA MET A 91 3.39 0.94 -6.53
C MET A 91 4.27 2.11 -6.97
N LEU A 92 4.56 2.19 -8.27
CA LEU A 92 5.40 3.25 -8.86
C LEU A 92 4.50 4.43 -9.21
N MET A 93 4.53 5.47 -8.40
CA MET A 93 3.61 6.58 -8.50
C MET A 93 4.34 7.86 -8.91
N ASN A 94 3.67 8.63 -9.76
CA ASN A 94 3.97 10.02 -10.01
C ASN A 94 3.18 10.87 -9.02
N ILE A 95 3.87 11.57 -8.13
CA ILE A 95 3.25 12.44 -7.14
C ILE A 95 3.81 13.84 -7.33
N ASP A 96 2.95 14.77 -7.77
CA ASP A 96 3.33 16.16 -8.11
C ASP A 96 4.58 16.24 -9.03
N GLY A 97 4.71 15.29 -9.98
CA GLY A 97 5.83 15.24 -10.93
C GLY A 97 7.06 14.47 -10.46
N GLU A 98 7.08 13.93 -9.25
CA GLU A 98 8.18 13.14 -8.70
C GLU A 98 7.86 11.64 -8.64
N LEU A 99 8.86 10.79 -8.89
CA LEU A 99 8.74 9.35 -8.66
C LEU A 99 8.76 9.05 -7.17
N VAL A 100 7.68 8.48 -6.68
CA VAL A 100 7.61 7.93 -5.32
C VAL A 100 7.18 6.47 -5.41
N ILE A 101 7.94 5.58 -4.79
CA ILE A 101 7.65 4.15 -4.80
C ILE A 101 7.06 3.76 -3.44
N LEU A 102 5.83 3.28 -3.47
CA LEU A 102 5.08 2.90 -2.28
C LEU A 102 5.10 1.38 -2.13
N PHE A 103 5.47 0.89 -0.95
CA PHE A 103 5.47 -0.53 -0.64
C PHE A 103 4.30 -0.86 0.29
N ILE A 104 3.42 -1.73 -0.20
CA ILE A 104 2.25 -2.20 0.55
C ILE A 104 2.21 -3.74 0.52
N ARG A 105 1.52 -4.34 1.48
CA ARG A 105 1.32 -5.80 1.48
C ARG A 105 0.53 -6.24 0.24
N GLY A 106 0.86 -7.40 -0.31
CA GLY A 106 0.36 -7.86 -1.62
C GLY A 106 -1.16 -7.92 -1.76
N ASP A 107 -1.88 -8.23 -0.68
CA ASP A 107 -3.35 -8.30 -0.65
C ASP A 107 -4.03 -6.94 -0.38
N ARG A 108 -3.28 -5.85 -0.28
CA ARG A 108 -3.82 -4.51 -0.01
C ARG A 108 -3.95 -3.69 -1.28
N GLU A 109 -4.88 -2.74 -1.27
CA GLU A 109 -4.99 -1.70 -2.28
C GLU A 109 -4.47 -0.36 -1.72
N LEU A 110 -3.93 0.46 -2.63
CA LEU A 110 -3.42 1.78 -2.27
C LEU A 110 -4.58 2.73 -1.98
N ASN A 111 -4.50 3.43 -0.85
CA ASN A 111 -5.39 4.54 -0.57
C ASN A 111 -4.71 5.85 -0.94
N GLU A 112 -5.03 6.36 -2.13
CA GLU A 112 -4.43 7.55 -2.72
C GLU A 112 -4.69 8.80 -1.87
N THR A 113 -5.88 8.95 -1.30
CA THR A 113 -6.23 10.06 -0.41
C THR A 113 -5.29 10.15 0.79
N LYS A 114 -4.98 8.99 1.41
CA LYS A 114 -4.01 8.96 2.52
C LYS A 114 -2.60 9.33 2.09
N VAL A 115 -2.19 8.91 0.90
CA VAL A 115 -0.86 9.24 0.36
C VAL A 115 -0.74 10.73 0.09
N LEU A 116 -1.73 11.32 -0.59
CA LEU A 116 -1.78 12.76 -0.86
C LEU A 116 -1.69 13.58 0.43
N LYS A 117 -2.45 13.21 1.45
CA LYS A 117 -2.41 13.88 2.76
C LYS A 117 -1.07 13.73 3.46
N LEU A 118 -0.50 12.52 3.46
CA LEU A 118 0.79 12.24 4.09
C LEU A 118 1.91 13.09 3.48
N LEU A 119 1.88 13.28 2.17
CA LEU A 119 2.91 13.99 1.42
C LEU A 119 2.61 15.48 1.23
N HIS A 120 1.42 15.95 1.65
CA HIS A 120 0.92 17.29 1.33
C HIS A 120 0.93 17.57 -0.17
N ALA A 121 0.60 16.54 -0.97
CA ALA A 121 0.61 16.56 -2.41
C ALA A 121 -0.77 16.86 -3.00
N SER A 122 -0.79 17.34 -4.23
CA SER A 122 -2.00 17.73 -4.95
C SER A 122 -2.46 16.69 -5.96
N GLU A 123 -1.51 15.97 -6.56
CA GLU A 123 -1.79 15.01 -7.63
C GLU A 123 -1.06 13.68 -7.38
N ILE A 124 -1.74 12.59 -7.70
CA ILE A 124 -1.20 11.24 -7.69
C ILE A 124 -1.68 10.48 -8.93
N GLY A 125 -0.78 9.70 -9.52
CA GLY A 125 -1.08 8.83 -10.64
C GLY A 125 0.04 7.83 -10.84
N PHE A 126 -0.11 6.91 -11.79
CA PHE A 126 0.97 5.98 -12.12
C PHE A 126 2.14 6.71 -12.79
N ALA A 127 3.36 6.34 -12.42
CA ALA A 127 4.55 6.85 -13.05
C ALA A 127 4.67 6.34 -14.50
N ASN A 128 5.09 7.22 -15.41
CA ASN A 128 5.41 6.84 -16.79
C ASN A 128 6.84 6.30 -16.91
N ASP A 129 7.18 5.72 -18.06
CA ASP A 129 8.48 5.10 -18.30
C ASP A 129 9.65 6.09 -18.15
N GLU A 130 9.46 7.36 -18.52
CA GLU A 130 10.49 8.40 -18.39
C GLU A 130 10.82 8.66 -16.92
N LEU A 131 9.81 8.72 -16.09
CA LEU A 131 9.97 8.94 -14.66
C LEU A 131 10.57 7.71 -13.98
N ILE A 132 10.14 6.51 -14.37
CA ILE A 132 10.69 5.24 -13.86
C ILE A 132 12.17 5.09 -14.22
N ALA A 133 12.57 5.50 -15.42
CA ALA A 133 13.96 5.43 -15.88
C ALA A 133 14.94 6.28 -15.06
N THR A 134 14.44 7.21 -14.23
CA THR A 134 15.29 7.97 -13.28
C THR A 134 15.75 7.15 -12.08
N SER A 135 15.20 5.96 -11.92
CA SER A 135 15.49 5.02 -10.83
C SER A 135 16.05 3.70 -11.37
N ASN A 136 16.40 2.80 -10.47
CA ASN A 136 16.72 1.41 -10.79
C ASN A 136 15.55 0.45 -10.55
N ALA A 137 14.33 0.97 -10.50
CA ALA A 137 13.12 0.16 -10.42
C ALA A 137 12.87 -0.59 -11.74
N VAL A 138 12.40 -1.83 -11.62
CA VAL A 138 12.02 -2.68 -12.75
C VAL A 138 10.54 -3.00 -12.62
N PRO A 139 9.66 -2.41 -13.45
CA PRO A 139 8.23 -2.69 -13.39
C PRO A 139 7.92 -4.19 -13.38
N GLY A 140 7.04 -4.62 -12.49
CA GLY A 140 6.74 -6.04 -12.26
C GLY A 140 7.73 -6.78 -11.35
N TYR A 141 8.93 -6.21 -11.11
CA TYR A 141 9.98 -6.83 -10.28
C TYR A 141 10.60 -5.85 -9.28
N THR A 142 9.92 -4.74 -9.00
CA THR A 142 10.46 -3.73 -8.09
C THR A 142 10.34 -4.17 -6.63
N GLY A 143 11.43 -3.98 -5.88
CA GLY A 143 11.52 -4.26 -4.45
C GLY A 143 12.37 -3.21 -3.72
N PRO A 144 12.32 -3.15 -2.38
CA PRO A 144 12.97 -2.10 -1.60
C PRO A 144 14.50 -2.23 -1.53
N VAL A 145 15.02 -3.42 -1.80
CA VAL A 145 16.45 -3.71 -1.61
C VAL A 145 17.27 -3.10 -2.74
N GLY A 146 18.18 -2.18 -2.41
CA GLY A 146 19.07 -1.53 -3.37
C GLY A 146 18.39 -0.51 -4.29
N LEU A 147 17.18 -0.07 -3.98
CA LEU A 147 16.46 0.92 -4.75
C LEU A 147 17.00 2.33 -4.51
N ASN A 148 17.18 3.10 -5.57
CA ASN A 148 17.64 4.49 -5.51
C ASN A 148 16.49 5.44 -5.89
N SER A 149 15.54 5.63 -4.99
CA SER A 149 14.37 6.50 -5.17
C SER A 149 13.77 6.88 -3.83
N LYS A 150 12.90 7.87 -3.83
CA LYS A 150 12.06 8.16 -2.67
C LYS A 150 11.10 7.00 -2.46
N ILE A 151 11.15 6.39 -1.29
CA ILE A 151 10.29 5.26 -0.93
C ILE A 151 9.42 5.62 0.27
N ILE A 152 8.22 5.07 0.27
CA ILE A 152 7.32 5.06 1.43
C ILE A 152 6.89 3.63 1.66
N VAL A 153 6.91 3.21 2.90
CA VAL A 153 6.58 1.85 3.30
C VAL A 153 5.38 1.90 4.24
N ASP A 154 4.34 1.13 3.94
CA ASP A 154 3.21 0.99 4.85
C ASP A 154 3.65 0.40 6.19
N ASN A 155 3.05 0.90 7.27
CA ASN A 155 3.37 0.43 8.63
C ASN A 155 3.12 -1.08 8.83
N GLU A 156 2.23 -1.68 8.04
CA GLU A 156 2.00 -3.12 8.06
C GLU A 156 3.22 -3.87 7.51
N VAL A 157 3.83 -3.37 6.44
CA VAL A 157 5.04 -3.96 5.83
C VAL A 157 6.23 -3.88 6.77
N LEU A 158 6.41 -2.76 7.49
CA LEU A 158 7.50 -2.58 8.46
C LEU A 158 7.48 -3.61 9.62
N ARG A 159 6.37 -4.32 9.79
CA ARG A 159 6.20 -5.36 10.83
C ARG A 159 6.21 -6.77 10.26
N MET A 160 6.31 -6.90 8.95
CA MET A 160 6.40 -8.21 8.31
C MET A 160 7.80 -8.78 8.47
N LYS A 161 7.87 -10.10 8.52
CA LYS A 161 9.12 -10.87 8.47
C LYS A 161 9.02 -11.94 7.39
N ASN A 162 10.15 -12.27 6.81
CA ASN A 162 10.28 -13.31 5.81
C ASN A 162 9.35 -13.12 4.60
N PHE A 163 9.13 -11.87 4.18
CA PHE A 163 8.25 -11.60 3.04
C PHE A 163 8.98 -11.76 1.69
N CYS A 164 8.18 -11.86 0.64
CA CYS A 164 8.63 -11.88 -0.75
C CYS A 164 8.39 -10.53 -1.40
N CYS A 165 9.35 -10.03 -2.16
CA CYS A 165 9.23 -8.82 -2.98
C CYS A 165 10.07 -8.90 -4.23
N GLY A 166 9.90 -7.97 -5.17
CA GLY A 166 10.76 -7.85 -6.34
C GLY A 166 12.24 -7.65 -5.98
N ALA A 167 13.12 -8.00 -6.89
CA ALA A 167 14.57 -7.90 -6.70
C ALA A 167 15.21 -6.78 -7.54
N ASN A 168 14.44 -5.87 -8.12
CA ASN A 168 14.88 -4.87 -9.09
C ASN A 168 15.65 -5.49 -10.27
N LYS A 169 15.31 -6.72 -10.58
CA LYS A 169 15.89 -7.50 -11.66
C LYS A 169 14.80 -8.33 -12.31
N GLU A 170 14.72 -8.26 -13.62
CA GLU A 170 13.75 -9.02 -14.39
C GLU A 170 13.87 -10.52 -14.13
N ASN A 171 12.72 -11.19 -13.91
CA ASN A 171 12.60 -12.60 -13.57
C ASN A 171 13.17 -13.03 -12.21
N TYR A 172 13.36 -12.07 -11.27
CA TYR A 172 13.85 -12.39 -9.93
C TYR A 172 13.05 -11.72 -8.83
N HIS A 173 12.89 -12.45 -7.73
CA HIS A 173 12.35 -11.94 -6.48
C HIS A 173 13.27 -12.28 -5.30
N TYR A 174 13.19 -11.49 -4.25
CA TYR A 174 13.73 -11.86 -2.95
C TYR A 174 12.67 -12.54 -2.10
N ILE A 175 13.06 -13.58 -1.37
CA ILE A 175 12.28 -14.18 -0.29
C ILE A 175 13.02 -13.99 1.03
N ASN A 176 12.28 -14.12 2.14
CA ASN A 176 12.81 -13.93 3.50
C ASN A 176 13.40 -12.51 3.72
N VAL A 177 12.76 -11.51 3.17
CA VAL A 177 13.12 -10.11 3.45
C VAL A 177 12.55 -9.72 4.82
N ASN A 178 13.33 -9.00 5.63
CA ASN A 178 12.99 -8.56 6.98
C ASN A 178 13.15 -7.06 7.13
#